data_7352681a11e50ab2dae0b86b64ab1353
#
_entry.id   7352681a11e50ab2dae0b86b64ab1353
#
_cell.length_a   1.000
_cell.length_b   1.000
_cell.length_c   1.000
_cell.angle_alpha   90.00
_cell.angle_beta   90.00
_cell.angle_gamma   90.00
#
_symmetry.space_group_name_H-M   'P 1'
#
loop_
_entity.id
_entity.type
_entity.pdbx_description
1 polymer ?
#
loop_
_entity_poly.entity_id
_entity_poly.type
_entity_poly.pdbx_seq_one_letter_code
_entity_poly.pdbx_strand_id
1 'polypeptide(L)'
;MGNFTIEVKDEQVQAALRVLVERVGNAKPYLDSLGEDMVERTKHRFETSTGPDGAKWKKNSDATLGILSDRLGKSYRKKSGALNSKGEAKMAGKKPLIDTGELRREIVREATADTLMVSATPLYAAIQQFGGQAGRNHKVTIPARPFLPVRSDGTLYAEEQALILDSLNEYIASLPF
;
A
#
# COMPACT_ATOMS: atom_id res chain seq x y z
N MET A 1 20.64 -3.61 4.41
CA MET A 1 19.22 -3.36 4.71
C MET A 1 18.56 -3.10 3.37
N GLY A 2 17.71 -4.01 2.92
CA GLY A 2 17.20 -3.92 1.56
C GLY A 2 15.86 -3.19 1.51
N ASN A 3 15.87 -1.88 1.32
CA ASN A 3 14.70 -1.22 0.77
C ASN A 3 14.55 -1.70 -0.67
N PHE A 4 13.39 -2.20 -1.03
CA PHE A 4 13.11 -2.47 -2.43
C PHE A 4 12.59 -1.18 -3.09
N THR A 5 13.03 -0.95 -4.32
CA THR A 5 12.55 0.15 -5.16
C THR A 5 11.99 -0.44 -6.44
N ILE A 6 10.85 0.05 -6.88
CA ILE A 6 10.27 -0.27 -8.18
C ILE A 6 10.14 1.02 -8.96
N GLU A 7 10.78 1.08 -10.10
CA GLU A 7 10.58 2.15 -11.06
C GLU A 7 9.28 1.91 -11.83
N VAL A 8 8.46 2.96 -11.93
CA VAL A 8 7.22 2.92 -12.72
C VAL A 8 7.58 2.95 -14.20
N LYS A 9 7.25 1.86 -14.91
CA LYS A 9 7.51 1.68 -16.35
C LYS A 9 6.26 1.96 -17.18
N ASP A 10 5.58 3.04 -16.90
CA ASP A 10 4.40 3.47 -17.62
C ASP A 10 4.76 4.59 -18.60
N GLU A 11 4.83 4.26 -19.88
CA GLU A 11 5.28 5.20 -20.92
C GLU A 11 4.39 6.43 -21.02
N GLN A 12 3.07 6.30 -20.81
CA GLN A 12 2.13 7.39 -20.91
C GLN A 12 2.30 8.35 -19.74
N VAL A 13 2.39 7.82 -18.52
CA VAL A 13 2.64 8.62 -17.32
C VAL A 13 4.00 9.31 -17.41
N GLN A 14 5.04 8.62 -17.83
CA GLN A 14 6.37 9.20 -17.98
C GLN A 14 6.41 10.29 -19.06
N ALA A 15 5.68 10.10 -20.17
CA ALA A 15 5.59 11.13 -21.23
C ALA A 15 4.88 12.39 -20.72
N ALA A 16 3.75 12.23 -20.01
CA ALA A 16 3.02 13.35 -19.43
C ALA A 16 3.85 14.10 -18.36
N LEU A 17 4.59 13.38 -17.54
CA LEU A 17 5.51 13.99 -16.55
C LEU A 17 6.64 14.78 -17.22
N ARG A 18 7.22 14.27 -18.32
CA ARG A 18 8.22 15.04 -19.08
C ARG A 18 7.65 16.35 -19.61
N VAL A 19 6.46 16.33 -20.22
CA VAL A 19 5.79 17.55 -20.70
C VAL A 19 5.56 18.53 -19.55
N LEU A 20 5.14 18.04 -18.39
CA LEU A 20 4.96 18.89 -17.21
C LEU A 20 6.30 19.56 -16.79
N VAL A 21 7.35 18.77 -16.60
CA VAL A 21 8.67 19.26 -16.17
C VAL A 21 9.25 20.26 -17.17
N GLU A 22 9.12 19.99 -18.47
CA GLU A 22 9.56 20.90 -19.53
C GLU A 22 8.82 22.25 -19.47
N ARG A 23 7.53 22.25 -19.15
CA ARG A 23 6.71 23.48 -19.07
C ARG A 23 6.98 24.31 -17.84
N VAL A 24 7.14 23.68 -16.68
CA VAL A 24 7.21 24.40 -15.38
C VAL A 24 8.61 24.52 -14.83
N GLY A 25 9.58 23.74 -15.33
CA GLY A 25 10.97 23.65 -14.83
C GLY A 25 11.09 23.05 -13.42
N ASN A 26 10.07 23.22 -12.59
CA ASN A 26 9.99 22.64 -11.24
C ASN A 26 8.56 22.13 -10.98
N ALA A 27 8.38 20.84 -11.16
CA ALA A 27 7.08 20.17 -10.94
C ALA A 27 6.82 19.79 -9.47
N LYS A 28 7.73 20.09 -8.53
CA LYS A 28 7.63 19.69 -7.14
C LYS A 28 6.27 20.01 -6.49
N PRO A 29 5.68 21.22 -6.64
CA PRO A 29 4.40 21.53 -6.00
C PRO A 29 3.27 20.59 -6.46
N TYR A 30 3.24 20.27 -7.76
CA TYR A 30 2.27 19.31 -8.29
C TYR A 30 2.57 17.87 -7.80
N LEU A 31 3.84 17.44 -7.88
CA LEU A 31 4.25 16.11 -7.44
C LEU A 31 4.03 15.89 -5.93
N ASP A 32 4.15 16.94 -5.13
CA ASP A 32 3.78 16.89 -3.70
C ASP A 32 2.28 16.59 -3.54
N SER A 33 1.42 17.30 -4.25
CA SER A 33 -0.05 17.09 -4.20
C SER A 33 -0.44 15.70 -4.71
N LEU A 34 0.11 15.27 -5.85
CA LEU A 34 -0.11 13.93 -6.39
C LEU A 34 0.32 12.85 -5.40
N GLY A 35 1.46 13.05 -4.74
CA GLY A 35 1.98 12.13 -3.74
C GLY A 35 1.09 12.04 -2.50
N GLU A 36 0.49 13.15 -2.06
CA GLU A 36 -0.52 13.15 -0.98
C GLU A 36 -1.71 12.30 -1.34
N ASP A 37 -2.28 12.50 -2.51
CA ASP A 37 -3.40 11.72 -3.00
C ASP A 37 -3.07 10.22 -3.10
N MET A 38 -1.89 9.87 -3.60
CA MET A 38 -1.44 8.47 -3.69
C MET A 38 -1.29 7.84 -2.30
N VAL A 39 -0.76 8.58 -1.32
CA VAL A 39 -0.64 8.13 0.07
C VAL A 39 -2.02 7.92 0.69
N GLU A 40 -2.94 8.86 0.51
CA GLU A 40 -4.31 8.76 1.04
C GLU A 40 -5.07 7.57 0.42
N ARG A 41 -5.03 7.39 -0.90
CA ARG A 41 -5.62 6.24 -1.57
C ARG A 41 -5.01 4.93 -1.06
N THR A 42 -3.69 4.89 -0.89
CA THR A 42 -2.99 3.73 -0.33
C THR A 42 -3.46 3.43 1.09
N LYS A 43 -3.55 4.42 1.97
CA LYS A 43 -4.04 4.26 3.34
C LYS A 43 -5.51 3.82 3.39
N HIS A 44 -6.33 4.31 2.48
CA HIS A 44 -7.73 3.91 2.37
C HIS A 44 -7.89 2.41 2.02
N ARG A 45 -6.99 1.83 1.23
CA ARG A 45 -6.98 0.38 0.93
C ARG A 45 -6.82 -0.47 2.18
N PHE A 46 -6.10 -0.01 3.18
CA PHE A 46 -6.04 -0.71 4.48
C PHE A 46 -7.38 -0.67 5.22
N GLU A 47 -8.13 0.41 5.09
CA GLU A 47 -9.46 0.52 5.72
C GLU A 47 -10.48 -0.38 5.06
N THR A 48 -10.46 -0.46 3.74
CA THR A 48 -11.36 -1.26 2.92
C THR A 48 -10.90 -2.71 2.74
N SER A 49 -9.62 -3.01 3.03
CA SER A 49 -8.96 -4.30 2.75
C SER A 49 -9.06 -4.67 1.28
N THR A 50 -8.78 -3.71 0.38
CA THR A 50 -8.82 -3.88 -1.08
C THR A 50 -7.48 -3.55 -1.72
N GLY A 51 -7.23 -4.13 -2.89
CA GLY A 51 -6.11 -3.75 -3.77
C GLY A 51 -6.42 -2.51 -4.61
N PRO A 52 -5.43 -2.05 -5.41
CA PRO A 52 -5.61 -0.95 -6.36
C PRO A 52 -6.65 -1.22 -7.46
N ASP A 53 -6.93 -2.50 -7.73
CA ASP A 53 -7.96 -3.02 -8.64
C ASP A 53 -9.32 -3.23 -7.97
N GLY A 54 -9.51 -2.75 -6.74
CA GLY A 54 -10.72 -2.95 -5.95
C GLY A 54 -10.89 -4.38 -5.41
N ALA A 55 -10.07 -5.34 -5.80
CA ALA A 55 -10.18 -6.72 -5.34
C ALA A 55 -9.91 -6.83 -3.83
N LYS A 56 -10.74 -7.61 -3.12
CA LYS A 56 -10.55 -7.83 -1.68
C LYS A 56 -9.28 -8.63 -1.40
N TRP A 57 -8.51 -8.19 -0.42
CA TRP A 57 -7.35 -8.94 0.05
C TRP A 57 -7.75 -10.28 0.68
N LYS A 58 -6.91 -11.29 0.49
CA LYS A 58 -7.07 -12.57 1.18
C LYS A 58 -7.09 -12.34 2.69
N LYS A 59 -8.05 -12.95 3.36
CA LYS A 59 -8.19 -12.90 4.83
C LYS A 59 -6.92 -13.39 5.53
N ASN A 60 -6.78 -13.06 6.80
CA ASN A 60 -5.73 -13.64 7.63
C ASN A 60 -5.90 -15.15 7.73
N SER A 61 -4.79 -15.90 7.68
CA SER A 61 -4.80 -17.35 7.90
C SER A 61 -5.12 -17.69 9.37
N ASP A 62 -5.61 -18.89 9.60
CA ASP A 62 -5.88 -19.39 10.97
C ASP A 62 -4.63 -19.34 11.83
N ALA A 63 -3.44 -19.65 11.27
CA ALA A 63 -2.17 -19.51 11.96
C ALA A 63 -1.88 -18.08 12.40
N THR A 64 -2.14 -17.09 11.51
CA THR A 64 -2.00 -15.67 11.87
C THR A 64 -2.99 -15.26 12.95
N LEU A 65 -4.25 -15.68 12.82
CA LEU A 65 -5.29 -15.39 13.80
C LEU A 65 -4.97 -16.06 15.15
N GLY A 66 -4.41 -17.26 15.17
CA GLY A 66 -3.93 -17.94 16.37
C GLY A 66 -2.88 -17.10 17.09
N ILE A 67 -1.82 -16.69 16.39
CA ILE A 67 -0.75 -15.85 16.96
C ILE A 67 -1.31 -14.52 17.51
N LEU A 68 -2.23 -13.89 16.80
CA LEU A 68 -2.86 -12.65 17.25
C LEU A 68 -3.76 -12.88 18.47
N SER A 69 -4.49 -13.99 18.49
CA SER A 69 -5.31 -14.42 19.63
C SER A 69 -4.45 -14.62 20.88
N ASP A 70 -3.28 -15.24 20.76
CA ASP A 70 -2.40 -15.50 21.90
C ASP A 70 -1.87 -14.22 22.57
N ARG A 71 -1.84 -13.12 21.83
CA ARG A 71 -1.48 -11.79 22.36
C ARG A 71 -2.63 -11.12 23.13
N LEU A 72 -3.85 -11.66 23.08
CA LEU A 72 -4.97 -11.08 23.79
C LEU A 72 -4.88 -11.36 25.31
N GLY A 73 -5.11 -10.30 26.07
CA GLY A 73 -5.08 -10.38 27.53
C GLY A 73 -6.24 -11.20 28.15
N LYS A 74 -6.16 -11.44 29.46
CA LYS A 74 -7.13 -12.24 30.22
C LYS A 74 -8.59 -11.79 30.07
N SER A 75 -8.85 -10.49 29.86
CA SER A 75 -10.20 -9.93 29.66
C SER A 75 -10.91 -10.44 28.40
N TYR A 76 -10.18 -11.03 27.47
CA TYR A 76 -10.69 -11.61 26.23
C TYR A 76 -10.84 -13.15 26.29
N ARG A 77 -10.57 -13.75 27.48
CA ARG A 77 -10.54 -15.20 27.64
C ARG A 77 -11.54 -15.67 28.72
N LYS A 78 -12.05 -16.88 28.52
CA LYS A 78 -12.80 -17.64 29.54
C LYS A 78 -11.81 -18.23 30.57
N LYS A 79 -12.32 -18.72 31.69
CA LYS A 79 -11.50 -19.43 32.69
C LYS A 79 -10.77 -20.66 32.13
N SER A 80 -11.34 -21.29 31.08
CA SER A 80 -10.75 -22.42 30.34
C SER A 80 -9.59 -22.03 29.42
N GLY A 81 -9.27 -20.72 29.27
CA GLY A 81 -8.27 -20.21 28.35
C GLY A 81 -8.77 -19.91 26.93
N ALA A 82 -9.93 -20.48 26.53
CA ALA A 82 -10.54 -20.16 25.23
C ALA A 82 -10.99 -18.70 25.14
N LEU A 83 -11.15 -18.17 23.94
CA LEU A 83 -11.71 -16.83 23.74
C LEU A 83 -13.14 -16.75 24.29
N ASN A 84 -13.47 -15.64 24.91
CA ASN A 84 -14.86 -15.31 25.21
C ASN A 84 -15.47 -14.52 24.03
N SER A 85 -16.77 -14.21 24.07
CA SER A 85 -17.47 -13.51 22.98
C SER A 85 -16.79 -12.18 22.56
N LYS A 86 -16.21 -11.45 23.51
CA LYS A 86 -15.45 -10.23 23.22
C LYS A 86 -14.16 -10.53 22.48
N GLY A 87 -13.45 -11.60 22.83
CA GLY A 87 -12.26 -12.05 22.14
C GLY A 87 -12.58 -12.55 20.73
N GLU A 88 -13.63 -13.34 20.58
CA GLU A 88 -14.10 -13.83 19.28
C GLU A 88 -14.48 -12.68 18.33
N ALA A 89 -15.26 -11.70 18.81
CA ALA A 89 -15.64 -10.50 18.04
C ALA A 89 -14.40 -9.68 17.62
N LYS A 90 -13.41 -9.54 18.52
CA LYS A 90 -12.15 -8.83 18.20
C LYS A 90 -11.35 -9.55 17.11
N MET A 91 -11.31 -10.88 17.14
CA MET A 91 -10.60 -11.66 16.11
C MET A 91 -11.36 -11.66 14.79
N ALA A 92 -12.69 -11.75 14.81
CA ALA A 92 -13.52 -11.66 13.61
C ALA A 92 -13.40 -10.33 12.87
N GLY A 93 -13.19 -9.22 13.63
CA GLY A 93 -12.94 -7.89 13.08
C GLY A 93 -11.50 -7.61 12.64
N LYS A 94 -10.58 -8.59 12.76
CA LYS A 94 -9.16 -8.36 12.48
C LYS A 94 -8.91 -8.27 10.97
N LYS A 95 -8.65 -7.06 10.50
CA LYS A 95 -8.36 -6.79 9.08
C LYS A 95 -6.97 -7.30 8.68
N PRO A 96 -6.79 -7.77 7.42
CA PRO A 96 -5.46 -8.05 6.87
C PRO A 96 -4.57 -6.82 6.92
N LEU A 97 -3.26 -7.03 7.04
CA LEU A 97 -2.21 -6.00 7.10
C LEU A 97 -2.33 -4.99 8.26
N ILE A 98 -3.36 -5.10 9.11
CA ILE A 98 -3.52 -4.23 10.28
C ILE A 98 -3.33 -5.05 11.56
N ASP A 99 -2.12 -5.08 12.08
CA ASP A 99 -1.82 -5.54 13.44
C ASP A 99 -1.65 -4.35 14.39
N THR A 100 -0.52 -3.67 14.31
CA THR A 100 -0.23 -2.42 15.04
C THR A 100 -0.59 -1.17 14.25
N GLY A 101 -0.87 -1.30 12.95
CA GLY A 101 -1.05 -0.22 12.01
C GLY A 101 0.26 0.42 11.52
N GLU A 102 1.42 -0.16 11.86
CA GLU A 102 2.74 0.33 11.47
C GLU A 102 2.86 0.46 9.94
N LEU A 103 2.59 -0.61 9.18
CA LEU A 103 2.71 -0.59 7.72
C LEU A 103 1.90 0.55 7.08
N ARG A 104 0.67 0.81 7.57
CA ARG A 104 -0.16 1.90 7.10
C ARG A 104 0.42 3.27 7.43
N ARG A 105 0.99 3.45 8.65
CA ARG A 105 1.56 4.73 9.07
C ARG A 105 2.87 5.05 8.34
N GLU A 106 3.60 4.03 7.96
CA GLU A 106 4.90 4.10 7.30
C GLU A 106 4.79 4.19 5.77
N ILE A 107 3.62 4.53 5.23
CA ILE A 107 3.49 4.96 3.84
C ILE A 107 3.85 6.44 3.78
N VAL A 108 4.95 6.73 3.09
CA VAL A 108 5.53 8.07 2.98
C VAL A 108 5.75 8.46 1.53
N ARG A 109 5.85 9.75 1.27
CA ARG A 109 6.16 10.32 -0.04
C ARG A 109 7.35 11.27 0.04
N GLU A 110 8.04 11.40 -1.07
CA GLU A 110 9.09 12.39 -1.28
C GLU A 110 9.01 12.87 -2.73
N ALA A 111 9.00 14.18 -2.94
CA ALA A 111 8.97 14.80 -4.26
C ALA A 111 10.18 15.73 -4.45
N THR A 112 10.77 15.65 -5.63
CA THR A 112 11.79 16.58 -6.14
C THR A 112 11.21 17.47 -7.24
N ALA A 113 12.05 18.19 -7.97
CA ALA A 113 11.61 19.02 -9.09
C ALA A 113 11.00 18.21 -10.26
N ASP A 114 11.35 16.93 -10.37
CA ASP A 114 11.05 16.06 -11.53
C ASP A 114 10.64 14.62 -11.15
N THR A 115 10.70 14.26 -9.88
CA THR A 115 10.49 12.88 -9.42
C THR A 115 9.55 12.84 -8.23
N LEU A 116 8.65 11.85 -8.21
CA LEU A 116 7.83 11.49 -7.06
C LEU A 116 8.14 10.06 -6.63
N MET A 117 8.46 9.89 -5.36
CA MET A 117 8.59 8.59 -4.72
C MET A 117 7.49 8.39 -3.67
N VAL A 118 6.77 7.26 -3.76
CA VAL A 118 5.85 6.79 -2.72
C VAL A 118 6.36 5.45 -2.22
N SER A 119 6.62 5.34 -0.94
CA SER A 119 7.29 4.17 -0.36
C SER A 119 6.61 3.66 0.91
N ALA A 120 6.89 2.40 1.24
CA ALA A 120 6.57 1.77 2.51
C ALA A 120 7.88 1.34 3.18
N THR A 121 8.20 1.92 4.33
CA THR A 121 9.50 1.75 4.98
C THR A 121 9.72 0.40 5.70
N PRO A 122 8.69 -0.34 6.20
CA PRO A 122 8.92 -1.61 6.86
C PRO A 122 9.52 -2.67 5.93
N LEU A 123 10.53 -3.39 6.39
CA LEU A 123 11.23 -4.44 5.62
C LEU A 123 10.31 -5.54 5.07
N TYR A 124 9.20 -5.81 5.76
CA TYR A 124 8.21 -6.80 5.34
C TYR A 124 7.19 -6.26 4.31
N ALA A 125 7.26 -4.97 3.95
CA ALA A 125 6.31 -4.34 3.03
C ALA A 125 6.29 -5.03 1.66
N ALA A 126 7.47 -5.37 1.11
CA ALA A 126 7.60 -6.02 -0.19
C ALA A 126 6.85 -7.36 -0.26
N ILE A 127 7.04 -8.24 0.73
CA ILE A 127 6.39 -9.55 0.74
C ILE A 127 4.87 -9.43 0.97
N GLN A 128 4.41 -8.38 1.63
CA GLN A 128 2.98 -8.11 1.74
C GLN A 128 2.39 -7.58 0.44
N GLN A 129 3.13 -6.73 -0.28
CA GLN A 129 2.72 -6.18 -1.57
C GLN A 129 2.63 -7.28 -2.65
N PHE A 130 3.67 -8.08 -2.81
CA PHE A 130 3.83 -9.00 -3.95
C PHE A 130 3.61 -10.46 -3.59
N GLY A 131 3.46 -10.79 -2.33
CA GLY A 131 3.46 -12.18 -1.87
C GLY A 131 4.85 -12.80 -1.92
N GLY A 132 4.93 -14.08 -1.59
CA GLY A 132 6.19 -14.82 -1.65
C GLY A 132 6.29 -15.93 -0.62
N GLN A 133 7.49 -16.47 -0.52
CA GLN A 133 7.82 -17.54 0.44
C GLN A 133 8.53 -16.95 1.66
N ALA A 134 8.14 -17.37 2.85
CA ALA A 134 8.68 -16.89 4.11
C ALA A 134 8.88 -18.03 5.13
N GLY A 135 9.38 -17.67 6.31
CA GLY A 135 9.60 -18.59 7.41
C GLY A 135 10.82 -19.50 7.20
N ARG A 136 11.06 -20.39 8.17
CA ARG A 136 12.19 -21.32 8.11
C ARG A 136 12.05 -22.25 6.89
N ASN A 137 13.09 -22.30 6.06
CA ASN A 137 13.15 -23.09 4.81
C ASN A 137 12.07 -22.69 3.80
N HIS A 138 11.62 -21.44 3.80
CA HIS A 138 10.62 -20.89 2.86
C HIS A 138 9.31 -21.71 2.79
N LYS A 139 8.89 -22.32 3.91
CA LYS A 139 7.70 -23.21 3.95
C LYS A 139 6.37 -22.48 4.05
N VAL A 140 6.38 -21.18 4.31
CA VAL A 140 5.15 -20.38 4.49
C VAL A 140 4.93 -19.52 3.25
N THR A 141 3.82 -19.73 2.56
CA THR A 141 3.40 -18.85 1.45
C THR A 141 2.61 -17.67 1.99
N ILE A 142 3.14 -16.47 1.77
CA ILE A 142 2.46 -15.21 2.06
C ILE A 142 1.68 -14.80 0.82
N PRO A 143 0.36 -14.65 0.87
CA PRO A 143 -0.40 -14.19 -0.27
C PRO A 143 -0.14 -12.70 -0.54
N ALA A 144 -0.07 -12.31 -1.80
CA ALA A 144 -0.01 -10.91 -2.19
C ALA A 144 -1.26 -10.16 -1.68
N ARG A 145 -1.04 -8.97 -1.16
CA ARG A 145 -2.06 -8.00 -0.77
C ARG A 145 -1.61 -6.62 -1.24
N PRO A 146 -1.75 -6.33 -2.53
CA PRO A 146 -1.25 -5.09 -3.10
C PRO A 146 -1.89 -3.88 -2.43
N PHE A 147 -1.09 -2.96 -1.93
CA PHE A 147 -1.53 -1.68 -1.36
C PHE A 147 -0.93 -0.48 -2.11
N LEU A 148 0.27 -0.62 -2.69
CA LEU A 148 0.84 0.37 -3.61
C LEU A 148 0.25 0.21 -5.03
N PRO A 149 0.20 1.28 -5.83
CA PRO A 149 -0.45 1.29 -7.14
C PRO A 149 0.32 0.57 -8.24
N VAL A 150 1.41 -0.12 -7.92
CA VAL A 150 2.37 -0.71 -8.86
C VAL A 150 2.45 -2.23 -8.71
N ARG A 151 2.60 -2.93 -9.85
CA ARG A 151 2.90 -4.36 -9.94
C ARG A 151 4.40 -4.62 -9.84
N SER A 152 4.78 -5.88 -9.67
CA SER A 152 6.19 -6.29 -9.53
C SER A 152 7.04 -6.04 -10.78
N ASP A 153 6.42 -5.92 -11.95
CA ASP A 153 7.07 -5.62 -13.23
C ASP A 153 7.25 -4.11 -13.46
N GLY A 154 6.78 -3.26 -12.54
CA GLY A 154 6.83 -1.80 -12.66
C GLY A 154 5.62 -1.19 -13.36
N THR A 155 4.64 -1.99 -13.84
CA THR A 155 3.42 -1.44 -14.43
C THR A 155 2.46 -0.95 -13.35
N LEU A 156 1.71 0.11 -13.66
CA LEU A 156 0.63 0.59 -12.79
C LEU A 156 -0.62 -0.29 -12.95
N TYR A 157 -1.48 -0.28 -11.95
CA TYR A 157 -2.85 -0.74 -12.10
C TYR A 157 -3.63 0.26 -12.96
N ALA A 158 -4.52 -0.21 -13.82
CA ALA A 158 -5.18 0.61 -14.84
C ALA A 158 -5.96 1.80 -14.23
N GLU A 159 -6.65 1.57 -13.12
CA GLU A 159 -7.38 2.61 -12.39
C GLU A 159 -6.45 3.70 -11.85
N GLU A 160 -5.28 3.30 -11.34
CA GLU A 160 -4.28 4.24 -10.83
C GLU A 160 -3.58 4.99 -11.96
N GLN A 161 -3.29 4.31 -13.08
CA GLN A 161 -2.75 4.95 -14.28
C GLN A 161 -3.70 6.05 -14.78
N ALA A 162 -4.99 5.74 -14.90
CA ALA A 162 -6.00 6.70 -15.34
C ALA A 162 -6.06 7.91 -14.42
N LEU A 163 -6.15 7.70 -13.10
CA LEU A 163 -6.19 8.79 -12.11
C LEU A 163 -4.95 9.69 -12.18
N ILE A 164 -3.76 9.12 -12.35
CA ILE A 164 -2.53 9.90 -12.47
C ILE A 164 -2.51 10.70 -13.78
N LEU A 165 -2.91 10.08 -14.90
CA LEU A 165 -2.95 10.77 -16.21
C LEU A 165 -3.99 11.88 -16.24
N ASP A 166 -5.18 11.65 -15.69
CA ASP A 166 -6.24 12.65 -15.61
C ASP A 166 -5.77 13.87 -14.79
N SER A 167 -5.19 13.63 -13.62
CA SER A 167 -4.63 14.67 -12.75
C SER A 167 -3.51 15.47 -13.45
N LEU A 168 -2.59 14.76 -14.15
CA LEU A 168 -1.49 15.39 -14.90
C LEU A 168 -2.04 16.28 -16.03
N ASN A 169 -2.97 15.76 -16.82
CA ASN A 169 -3.55 16.47 -17.95
C ASN A 169 -4.34 17.70 -17.49
N GLU A 170 -5.11 17.58 -16.41
CA GLU A 170 -5.85 18.70 -15.81
C GLU A 170 -4.90 19.80 -15.33
N TYR A 171 -3.83 19.42 -14.62
CA TYR A 171 -2.84 20.38 -14.15
C TYR A 171 -2.12 21.07 -15.32
N ILE A 172 -1.66 20.32 -16.34
CA ILE A 172 -0.99 20.87 -17.52
C ILE A 172 -1.94 21.85 -18.28
N ALA A 173 -3.22 21.52 -18.38
CA ALA A 173 -4.21 22.39 -19.00
C ALA A 173 -4.47 23.67 -18.21
N SER A 174 -4.28 23.66 -16.91
CA SER A 174 -4.45 24.83 -16.03
C SER A 174 -3.27 25.82 -16.06
N LEU A 175 -2.13 25.42 -16.62
CA LEU A 175 -0.95 26.28 -16.71
C LEU A 175 -1.17 27.41 -17.72
N PRO A 176 -0.75 28.64 -17.42
CA PRO A 176 -0.79 29.74 -18.39
C PRO A 176 0.09 29.44 -19.60
N PHE A 177 -0.33 29.82 -20.76
CA PHE A 177 0.42 29.73 -22.02
C PHE A 177 1.57 30.73 -22.03
#